data_caf012538432b57d3df41bc8ca926814
#
_entry.id   caf012538432b57d3df41bc8ca926814
#
_cell.length_a   1.000
_cell.length_b   1.000
_cell.length_c   1.000
_cell.angle_alpha   90.00
_cell.angle_beta   90.00
_cell.angle_gamma   90.00
#
_symmetry.space_group_name_H-M   'P 1'
#
loop_
_entity.id
_entity.type
_entity.pdbx_description
1 polymer ?
#
loop_
_entity_poly.entity_id
_entity_poly.type
_entity_poly.pdbx_seq_one_letter_code
_entity_poly.pdbx_strand_id
1 'polypeptide(L)'
;EKPDSPIIIVGLPRSGTTNLHNFIINNFNVSGIKYWQLSSPSKVFSNKSIDEMFRRFKSAIGFYLYRYFVPSIQSMHKVNMNTYEECWHFQKHFFLCYNYVIQLKFLKLEEFLLSNDTSKILDIYKNFISQINGRKQTALKCPDHMMFLPDIVKTFPDSKIIWVHRDPL
;
A
#
# COMPACT_ATOMS: atom_id res chain seq x y z
N GLU A 1 -18.56 -1.01 17.54
CA GLU A 1 -17.16 -1.31 17.86
C GLU A 1 -16.27 -0.67 16.78
N LYS A 2 -15.28 0.12 17.22
CA LYS A 2 -14.33 0.78 16.32
C LYS A 2 -13.55 -0.27 15.54
N PRO A 3 -13.32 -0.08 14.23
CA PRO A 3 -12.35 -0.91 13.52
C PRO A 3 -10.99 -0.77 14.21
N ASP A 4 -10.28 -1.87 14.36
CA ASP A 4 -8.96 -1.85 14.97
C ASP A 4 -8.05 -0.86 14.25
N SER A 5 -7.46 0.03 15.00
CA SER A 5 -6.58 1.09 14.49
C SER A 5 -5.39 0.50 13.76
N PRO A 6 -5.08 0.94 12.53
CA PRO A 6 -3.96 0.38 11.78
C PRO A 6 -2.61 0.74 12.42
N ILE A 7 -1.63 -0.14 12.22
CA ILE A 7 -0.21 0.16 12.43
C ILE A 7 0.34 0.68 11.10
N ILE A 8 0.80 1.92 11.08
CA ILE A 8 1.30 2.58 9.87
C ILE A 8 2.81 2.70 9.96
N ILE A 9 3.52 1.97 9.10
CA ILE A 9 4.97 1.96 9.06
C ILE A 9 5.42 2.92 7.96
N VAL A 10 6.16 3.94 8.35
CA VAL A 10 6.74 4.95 7.47
C VAL A 10 8.25 4.97 7.61
N GLY A 11 8.93 5.49 6.61
CA GLY A 11 10.38 5.64 6.61
C GLY A 11 10.90 5.77 5.18
N LEU A 12 12.13 6.23 5.05
CA LEU A 12 12.77 6.35 3.75
C LEU A 12 12.95 4.98 3.08
N PRO A 13 12.95 4.91 1.75
CA PRO A 13 13.32 3.68 1.03
C PRO A 13 14.66 3.13 1.56
N ARG A 14 14.76 1.80 1.68
CA ARG A 14 15.96 1.08 2.18
C ARG A 14 16.25 1.24 3.68
N SER A 15 15.35 1.81 4.47
CA SER A 15 15.51 1.92 5.94
C SER A 15 15.16 0.64 6.72
N GLY A 16 14.67 -0.42 6.06
CA GLY A 16 14.30 -1.68 6.72
C GLY A 16 12.80 -1.83 7.01
N THR A 17 11.97 -0.92 6.52
CA THR A 17 10.49 -0.94 6.71
C THR A 17 9.85 -2.25 6.27
N THR A 18 10.35 -2.91 5.21
CA THR A 18 9.82 -4.21 4.74
C THR A 18 10.07 -5.32 5.76
N ASN A 19 11.26 -5.36 6.35
CA ASN A 19 11.61 -6.38 7.37
C ASN A 19 10.75 -6.18 8.61
N LEU A 20 10.58 -4.94 9.07
CA LEU A 20 9.72 -4.62 10.21
C LEU A 20 8.26 -4.99 9.93
N HIS A 21 7.74 -4.65 8.74
CA HIS A 21 6.37 -5.00 8.33
C HIS A 21 6.13 -6.52 8.38
N ASN A 22 7.02 -7.30 7.78
CA ASN A 22 6.93 -8.76 7.80
C ASN A 22 7.07 -9.32 9.22
N PHE A 23 7.97 -8.75 10.03
CA PHE A 23 8.13 -9.15 11.42
C PHE A 23 6.83 -8.95 12.22
N ILE A 24 6.19 -7.78 12.09
CA ILE A 24 4.93 -7.48 12.78
C ILE A 24 3.83 -8.44 12.36
N ILE A 25 3.66 -8.69 11.06
CA ILE A 25 2.61 -9.59 10.56
C ILE A 25 2.83 -11.05 11.00
N ASN A 26 4.08 -11.50 11.03
CA ASN A 26 4.39 -12.88 11.35
C ASN A 26 4.38 -13.19 12.86
N ASN A 27 4.61 -12.20 13.72
CA ASN A 27 4.77 -12.42 15.15
C ASN A 27 3.59 -11.89 16.01
N PHE A 28 2.70 -11.08 15.43
CA PHE A 28 1.55 -10.53 16.15
C PHE A 28 0.24 -10.87 15.42
N ASN A 29 -0.88 -10.75 16.11
CA ASN A 29 -2.21 -10.96 15.49
C ASN A 29 -2.62 -9.74 14.63
N VAL A 30 -1.79 -9.44 13.65
CA VAL A 30 -1.93 -8.30 12.72
C VAL A 30 -1.96 -8.84 11.29
N SER A 31 -2.76 -8.26 10.44
CA SER A 31 -2.87 -8.64 9.02
C SER A 31 -2.14 -7.64 8.13
N GLY A 32 -1.58 -8.11 7.03
CA GLY A 32 -1.11 -7.24 5.93
C GLY A 32 -2.07 -7.29 4.74
N ILE A 33 -1.80 -6.48 3.73
CA ILE A 33 -2.55 -6.51 2.47
C ILE A 33 -1.66 -7.09 1.37
N LYS A 34 -2.17 -8.08 0.65
CA LYS A 34 -1.41 -8.78 -0.39
C LYS A 34 -1.34 -7.97 -1.68
N TYR A 35 -0.29 -8.17 -2.47
CA TYR A 35 -0.10 -7.50 -3.76
C TYR A 35 -1.35 -7.52 -4.64
N TRP A 36 -1.95 -8.71 -4.87
CA TRP A 36 -3.12 -8.82 -5.74
C TRP A 36 -4.35 -8.05 -5.22
N GLN A 37 -4.48 -7.88 -3.91
CA GLN A 37 -5.57 -7.11 -3.30
C GLN A 37 -5.39 -5.62 -3.57
N LEU A 38 -4.15 -5.12 -3.45
CA LEU A 38 -3.81 -3.73 -3.70
C LEU A 38 -3.87 -3.37 -5.19
N SER A 39 -3.40 -4.26 -6.07
CA SER A 39 -3.35 -4.00 -7.52
C SER A 39 -4.69 -4.22 -8.24
N SER A 40 -5.62 -4.97 -7.63
CA SER A 40 -7.01 -5.10 -8.11
C SER A 40 -8.00 -4.90 -6.95
N PRO A 41 -8.16 -3.64 -6.46
CA PRO A 41 -8.90 -3.37 -5.22
C PRO A 41 -10.41 -3.55 -5.35
N SER A 42 -10.97 -3.30 -6.51
CA SER A 42 -12.43 -3.29 -6.71
C SER A 42 -12.99 -4.69 -6.85
N LYS A 43 -14.07 -4.95 -6.10
CA LYS A 43 -14.88 -6.16 -6.25
C LYS A 43 -15.65 -6.12 -7.58
N VAL A 44 -15.65 -7.24 -8.29
CA VAL A 44 -16.26 -7.39 -9.62
C VAL A 44 -17.47 -8.31 -9.57
N PHE A 45 -17.39 -9.39 -8.80
CA PHE A 45 -18.44 -10.41 -8.70
C PHE A 45 -19.01 -10.51 -7.29
N SER A 46 -20.29 -10.83 -7.20
CA SER A 46 -20.96 -11.05 -5.89
C SER A 46 -20.44 -12.33 -5.19
N ASN A 47 -20.14 -13.37 -5.96
CA ASN A 47 -19.55 -14.60 -5.42
C ASN A 47 -18.08 -14.35 -5.04
N LYS A 48 -17.76 -14.55 -3.74
CA LYS A 48 -16.44 -14.25 -3.18
C LYS A 48 -15.32 -15.05 -3.85
N SER A 49 -15.52 -16.33 -4.12
CA SER A 49 -14.48 -17.18 -4.70
C SER A 49 -14.20 -16.84 -6.15
N ILE A 50 -15.24 -16.55 -6.94
CA ILE A 50 -15.11 -16.11 -8.33
C ILE A 50 -14.44 -14.75 -8.39
N ASP A 51 -14.84 -13.82 -7.52
CA ASP A 51 -14.24 -12.49 -7.44
C ASP A 51 -12.74 -12.55 -7.12
N GLU A 52 -12.37 -13.33 -6.10
CA GLU A 52 -10.98 -13.51 -5.73
C GLU A 52 -10.15 -14.13 -6.87
N MET A 53 -10.65 -15.16 -7.51
CA MET A 53 -9.98 -15.80 -8.65
C MET A 53 -9.77 -14.81 -9.80
N PHE A 54 -10.79 -14.07 -10.17
CA PHE A 54 -10.72 -13.08 -11.25
C PHE A 54 -9.75 -11.95 -10.95
N ARG A 55 -9.79 -11.40 -9.73
CA ARG A 55 -8.89 -10.32 -9.29
C ARG A 55 -7.43 -10.79 -9.25
N ARG A 56 -7.18 -12.01 -8.79
CA ARG A 56 -5.84 -12.64 -8.84
C ARG A 56 -5.36 -12.80 -10.27
N PHE A 57 -6.20 -13.30 -11.17
CA PHE A 57 -5.87 -13.46 -12.59
C PHE A 57 -5.54 -12.11 -13.25
N LYS A 58 -6.38 -11.11 -13.07
CA LYS A 58 -6.14 -9.73 -13.56
C LYS A 58 -4.83 -9.17 -13.03
N SER A 59 -4.57 -9.32 -11.74
CA SER A 59 -3.33 -8.86 -11.11
C SER A 59 -2.10 -9.61 -11.65
N ALA A 60 -2.24 -10.93 -11.92
CA ALA A 60 -1.16 -11.74 -12.47
C ALA A 60 -0.77 -11.26 -13.87
N ILE A 61 -1.75 -11.01 -14.75
CA ILE A 61 -1.47 -10.47 -16.09
C ILE A 61 -0.66 -9.17 -15.99
N GLY A 62 -1.14 -8.20 -15.20
CA GLY A 62 -0.44 -6.93 -15.02
C GLY A 62 0.97 -7.10 -14.44
N PHE A 63 1.13 -8.01 -13.48
CA PHE A 63 2.41 -8.31 -12.86
C PHE A 63 3.42 -8.92 -13.84
N TYR A 64 3.01 -9.91 -14.65
CA TYR A 64 3.90 -10.56 -15.61
C TYR A 64 4.23 -9.65 -16.78
N LEU A 65 3.27 -8.85 -17.26
CA LEU A 65 3.55 -7.82 -18.28
C LEU A 65 4.56 -6.80 -17.76
N TYR A 66 4.39 -6.31 -16.54
CA TYR A 66 5.33 -5.37 -15.93
C TYR A 66 6.74 -5.97 -15.82
N ARG A 67 6.85 -7.22 -15.38
CA ARG A 67 8.15 -7.93 -15.31
C ARG A 67 8.79 -8.14 -16.68
N TYR A 68 7.99 -8.36 -17.71
CA TYR A 68 8.48 -8.51 -19.07
C TYR A 68 9.07 -7.22 -19.62
N PHE A 69 8.39 -6.09 -19.41
CA PHE A 69 8.85 -4.78 -19.89
C PHE A 69 9.93 -4.13 -19.01
N VAL A 70 10.00 -4.49 -17.73
CA VAL A 70 10.94 -3.91 -16.74
C VAL A 70 11.67 -5.02 -15.98
N PRO A 71 12.60 -5.77 -16.65
CA PRO A 71 13.28 -6.91 -16.02
C PRO A 71 14.10 -6.54 -14.78
N SER A 72 14.67 -5.32 -14.74
CA SER A 72 15.48 -4.82 -13.63
C SER A 72 14.77 -4.78 -12.29
N ILE A 73 13.43 -4.76 -12.27
CA ILE A 73 12.66 -4.71 -11.04
C ILE A 73 12.80 -5.98 -10.18
N GLN A 74 13.14 -7.11 -10.81
CA GLN A 74 13.33 -8.37 -10.12
C GLN A 74 14.56 -8.37 -9.19
N SER A 75 15.58 -7.57 -9.53
CA SER A 75 16.78 -7.41 -8.70
C SER A 75 16.54 -6.48 -7.51
N MET A 76 15.57 -5.58 -7.62
CA MET A 76 15.26 -4.57 -6.61
C MET A 76 14.26 -5.06 -5.55
N HIS A 77 13.25 -5.84 -5.97
CA HIS A 77 12.19 -6.33 -5.09
C HIS A 77 11.74 -7.74 -5.47
N LYS A 78 11.83 -8.67 -4.51
CA LYS A 78 11.24 -10.01 -4.63
C LYS A 78 9.72 -9.95 -4.39
N VAL A 79 8.99 -9.34 -5.32
CA VAL A 79 7.53 -9.27 -5.25
C VAL A 79 6.91 -10.57 -5.73
N ASN A 80 5.89 -11.05 -5.02
CA ASN A 80 5.04 -12.18 -5.39
C ASN A 80 3.58 -11.77 -5.21
N MET A 81 2.68 -12.38 -5.97
CA MET A 81 1.24 -12.11 -5.90
C MET A 81 0.64 -12.22 -4.50
N ASN A 82 1.21 -13.11 -3.66
CA ASN A 82 0.74 -13.40 -2.32
C ASN A 82 1.57 -12.75 -1.20
N THR A 83 2.62 -12.03 -1.52
CA THR A 83 3.39 -11.26 -0.52
C THR A 83 2.61 -10.05 -0.05
N TYR A 84 2.83 -9.68 1.20
CA TYR A 84 2.33 -8.41 1.74
C TYR A 84 3.16 -7.27 1.17
N GLU A 85 2.48 -6.29 0.59
CA GLU A 85 3.13 -5.26 -0.20
C GLU A 85 2.84 -3.84 0.26
N GLU A 86 3.55 -2.90 -0.34
CA GLU A 86 3.42 -1.47 -0.08
C GLU A 86 2.10 -0.91 -0.61
N CYS A 87 1.51 -0.02 0.16
CA CYS A 87 0.20 0.55 -0.13
C CYS A 87 0.15 1.40 -1.41
N TRP A 88 1.30 1.82 -1.96
CA TRP A 88 1.35 2.56 -3.21
C TRP A 88 0.72 1.81 -4.38
N HIS A 89 0.67 0.47 -4.33
CA HIS A 89 -0.04 -0.34 -5.32
C HIS A 89 -1.54 -0.08 -5.36
N PHE A 90 -2.13 0.36 -4.24
CA PHE A 90 -3.49 0.88 -4.19
C PHE A 90 -3.53 2.36 -4.58
N GLN A 91 -2.66 3.16 -4.00
CA GLN A 91 -2.64 4.61 -4.13
C GLN A 91 -2.41 5.06 -5.58
N LYS A 92 -1.65 4.29 -6.37
CA LYS A 92 -1.41 4.56 -7.80
C LYS A 92 -2.69 4.67 -8.64
N HIS A 93 -3.78 4.01 -8.24
CA HIS A 93 -5.07 4.10 -8.93
C HIS A 93 -5.71 5.50 -8.84
N PHE A 94 -5.22 6.31 -7.90
CA PHE A 94 -5.67 7.67 -7.65
C PHE A 94 -4.56 8.71 -7.87
N PHE A 95 -3.47 8.31 -8.52
CA PHE A 95 -2.26 9.11 -8.70
C PHE A 95 -1.58 9.57 -7.39
N LEU A 96 -1.96 9.03 -6.24
CA LEU A 96 -1.29 9.25 -4.95
C LEU A 96 -0.03 8.38 -4.83
N CYS A 97 0.92 8.53 -5.76
CA CYS A 97 2.11 7.71 -5.80
C CYS A 97 3.30 8.53 -6.24
N TYR A 98 4.24 8.77 -5.32
CA TYR A 98 5.46 9.52 -5.59
C TYR A 98 6.39 8.81 -6.58
N ASN A 99 6.28 7.49 -6.71
CA ASN A 99 7.00 6.76 -7.75
C ASN A 99 6.72 7.26 -9.16
N TYR A 100 5.52 7.80 -9.44
CA TYR A 100 5.22 8.39 -10.74
C TYR A 100 5.97 9.71 -10.97
N VAL A 101 6.21 10.49 -9.92
CA VAL A 101 7.04 11.71 -10.01
C VAL A 101 8.45 11.33 -10.38
N ILE A 102 9.03 10.36 -9.67
CA ILE A 102 10.43 9.92 -9.87
C ILE A 102 10.61 9.23 -11.22
N GLN A 103 9.78 8.24 -11.53
CA GLN A 103 9.96 7.40 -12.72
C GLN A 103 9.55 8.09 -14.02
N LEU A 104 8.48 8.88 -13.98
CA LEU A 104 7.94 9.56 -15.16
C LEU A 104 8.41 11.02 -15.27
N LYS A 105 9.18 11.52 -14.28
CA LYS A 105 9.61 12.92 -14.18
C LYS A 105 8.44 13.92 -14.29
N PHE A 106 7.29 13.52 -13.74
CA PHE A 106 6.05 14.28 -13.84
C PHE A 106 5.95 15.29 -12.69
N LEU A 107 6.71 16.39 -12.78
CA LEU A 107 6.84 17.40 -11.72
C LEU A 107 5.52 18.05 -11.31
N LYS A 108 4.57 18.23 -12.23
CA LYS A 108 3.24 18.75 -11.90
C LYS A 108 2.45 17.84 -10.98
N LEU A 109 2.75 16.52 -10.98
CA LEU A 109 2.15 15.59 -10.04
C LEU A 109 2.70 15.80 -8.61
N GLU A 110 3.97 16.17 -8.48
CA GLU A 110 4.54 16.48 -7.17
C GLU A 110 3.84 17.69 -6.55
N GLU A 111 3.67 18.78 -7.31
CA GLU A 111 2.93 19.96 -6.88
C GLU A 111 1.48 19.59 -6.49
N PHE A 112 0.83 18.76 -7.29
CA PHE A 112 -0.51 18.22 -6.98
C PHE A 112 -0.52 17.44 -5.67
N LEU A 113 0.43 16.54 -5.43
CA LEU A 113 0.51 15.71 -4.22
C LEU A 113 0.75 16.55 -2.95
N LEU A 114 1.48 17.66 -3.07
CA LEU A 114 1.81 18.55 -1.95
C LEU A 114 0.71 19.58 -1.66
N SER A 115 -0.09 19.95 -2.65
CA SER A 115 -1.04 21.07 -2.54
C SER A 115 -2.50 20.64 -2.37
N ASN A 116 -2.85 19.37 -2.63
CA ASN A 116 -4.24 18.94 -2.61
C ASN A 116 -4.63 18.19 -1.34
N ASP A 117 -5.89 18.35 -0.95
CA ASP A 117 -6.54 17.58 0.10
C ASP A 117 -6.72 16.12 -0.35
N THR A 118 -6.01 15.23 0.29
CA THR A 118 -6.04 13.79 0.01
C THR A 118 -7.10 13.05 0.81
N SER A 119 -7.84 13.73 1.68
CA SER A 119 -8.79 13.13 2.64
C SER A 119 -9.80 12.19 2.00
N LYS A 120 -10.45 12.60 0.89
CA LYS A 120 -11.44 11.77 0.18
C LYS A 120 -10.85 10.45 -0.34
N ILE A 121 -9.62 10.47 -0.82
CA ILE A 121 -8.94 9.27 -1.32
C ILE A 121 -8.55 8.38 -0.15
N LEU A 122 -8.13 8.97 0.97
CA LEU A 122 -7.83 8.24 2.19
C LEU A 122 -9.09 7.62 2.83
N ASP A 123 -10.25 8.23 2.70
CA ASP A 123 -11.53 7.64 3.10
C ASP A 123 -11.87 6.39 2.26
N ILE A 124 -11.64 6.46 0.93
CA ILE A 124 -11.78 5.28 0.05
C ILE A 124 -10.78 4.19 0.47
N TYR A 125 -9.56 4.58 0.81
CA TYR A 125 -8.53 3.66 1.28
C TYR A 125 -8.90 2.99 2.61
N LYS A 126 -9.45 3.74 3.56
CA LYS A 126 -9.97 3.22 4.83
C LYS A 126 -11.07 2.19 4.62
N ASN A 127 -12.02 2.48 3.74
CA ASN A 127 -13.10 1.57 3.39
C ASN A 127 -12.56 0.29 2.74
N PHE A 128 -11.59 0.41 1.84
CA PHE A 128 -10.92 -0.72 1.21
C PHE A 128 -10.22 -1.63 2.24
N ILE A 129 -9.48 -1.07 3.20
CA ILE A 129 -8.83 -1.82 4.28
C ILE A 129 -9.86 -2.60 5.10
N SER A 130 -10.95 -1.94 5.49
CA SER A 130 -12.04 -2.55 6.27
C SER A 130 -12.70 -3.72 5.53
N GLN A 131 -12.87 -3.61 4.22
CA GLN A 131 -13.45 -4.69 3.40
C GLN A 131 -12.54 -5.93 3.31
N ILE A 132 -11.21 -5.73 3.31
CA ILE A 132 -10.26 -6.85 3.18
C ILE A 132 -10.04 -7.56 4.51
N ASN A 133 -9.76 -6.82 5.56
CA ASN A 133 -9.30 -7.37 6.83
C ASN A 133 -10.40 -7.43 7.90
N GLY A 134 -11.58 -6.87 7.60
CA GLY A 134 -12.68 -6.81 8.55
C GLY A 134 -12.26 -6.04 9.81
N ARG A 135 -12.33 -6.72 10.97
CA ARG A 135 -11.96 -6.14 12.27
C ARG A 135 -10.53 -6.42 12.71
N LYS A 136 -9.73 -7.14 11.90
CA LYS A 136 -8.33 -7.40 12.26
C LYS A 136 -7.50 -6.15 12.14
N GLN A 137 -6.66 -5.90 13.13
CA GLN A 137 -5.65 -4.86 13.05
C GLN A 137 -4.78 -5.07 11.81
N THR A 138 -4.54 -3.99 11.07
CA THR A 138 -3.83 -4.04 9.80
C THR A 138 -2.52 -3.29 9.90
N ALA A 139 -1.43 -3.92 9.47
CA ALA A 139 -0.15 -3.24 9.25
C ALA A 139 -0.12 -2.70 7.81
N LEU A 140 0.10 -1.42 7.68
CA LEU A 140 0.24 -0.68 6.43
C LEU A 140 1.66 -0.18 6.31
N LYS A 141 2.28 -0.36 5.15
CA LYS A 141 3.64 0.12 4.91
C LYS A 141 3.71 0.83 3.57
N CYS A 142 4.17 2.07 3.58
CA CYS A 142 4.47 2.82 2.36
C CYS A 142 5.34 4.03 2.68
N PRO A 143 6.45 4.24 1.97
CA PRO A 143 7.21 5.49 2.06
C PRO A 143 6.35 6.71 1.71
N ASP A 144 5.48 6.59 0.72
CA ASP A 144 4.63 7.69 0.23
C ASP A 144 3.65 8.21 1.30
N HIS A 145 3.35 7.42 2.34
CA HIS A 145 2.54 7.88 3.48
C HIS A 145 3.13 9.10 4.19
N MET A 146 4.45 9.30 4.10
CA MET A 146 5.11 10.47 4.69
C MET A 146 4.65 11.78 4.05
N MET A 147 4.29 11.76 2.76
CA MET A 147 3.89 12.94 2.00
C MET A 147 2.55 13.52 2.47
N PHE A 148 1.64 12.66 2.92
CA PHE A 148 0.29 13.03 3.37
C PHE A 148 -0.01 12.56 4.80
N LEU A 149 1.03 12.52 5.63
CA LEU A 149 0.92 12.07 7.02
C LEU A 149 -0.13 12.84 7.85
N PRO A 150 -0.29 14.17 7.71
CA PRO A 150 -1.36 14.90 8.40
C PRO A 150 -2.77 14.40 8.06
N ASP A 151 -3.03 14.09 6.80
CA ASP A 151 -4.34 13.58 6.36
C ASP A 151 -4.54 12.13 6.78
N ILE A 152 -3.47 11.32 6.80
CA ILE A 152 -3.49 9.96 7.36
C ILE A 152 -3.89 9.98 8.83
N VAL A 153 -3.32 10.88 9.64
CA VAL A 153 -3.66 11.00 11.06
C VAL A 153 -5.11 11.41 11.26
N LYS A 154 -5.63 12.31 10.42
CA LYS A 154 -7.06 12.68 10.44
C LYS A 154 -7.97 11.50 10.08
N THR A 155 -7.61 10.73 9.06
CA THR A 155 -8.40 9.59 8.56
C THR A 155 -8.37 8.41 9.53
N PHE A 156 -7.23 8.18 10.18
CA PHE A 156 -6.98 7.09 11.13
C PHE A 156 -6.51 7.64 12.49
N PRO A 157 -7.38 8.35 13.26
CA PRO A 157 -6.96 9.05 14.47
C PRO A 157 -6.41 8.14 15.58
N ASP A 158 -6.85 6.87 15.59
CA ASP A 158 -6.39 5.88 16.57
C ASP A 158 -5.21 5.02 16.03
N SER A 159 -4.61 5.39 14.88
CA SER A 159 -3.49 4.64 14.29
C SER A 159 -2.22 4.74 15.11
N LYS A 160 -1.41 3.68 15.06
CA LYS A 160 -0.05 3.67 15.62
C LYS A 160 0.94 3.89 14.48
N ILE A 161 1.68 4.99 14.54
CA ILE A 161 2.69 5.33 13.53
C ILE A 161 4.05 4.86 14.03
N ILE A 162 4.73 4.05 13.23
CA ILE A 162 6.11 3.63 13.45
C ILE A 162 6.98 4.24 12.36
N TRP A 163 7.84 5.15 12.78
CA TRP A 163 8.80 5.79 11.87
C TRP A 163 10.15 5.09 11.97
N VAL A 164 10.55 4.45 10.88
CA VAL A 164 11.80 3.69 10.81
C VAL A 164 12.92 4.61 10.31
N HIS A 165 13.95 4.73 11.13
CA HIS A 165 15.18 5.44 10.80
C HIS A 165 16.31 4.45 10.62
N ARG A 166 17.20 4.74 9.68
CA ARG A 166 18.46 4.05 9.49
C ARG A 166 19.56 5.09 9.36
N ASP A 167 20.68 4.82 9.99
CA ASP A 167 21.91 5.60 9.79
C ASP A 167 22.26 5.56 8.30
N PRO A 168 22.48 6.73 7.65
CA PRO A 168 22.85 6.79 6.24
C PRO A 168 24.30 6.33 5.96
N LEU A 169 25.13 6.14 6.99
CA LEU A 169 26.53 5.70 6.90
C LEU A 169 26.68 4.19 6.84
#